data_f4d59e25ff4edbc024c57ce6bd0376fb
#
_entry.id   f4d59e25ff4edbc024c57ce6bd0376fb
#
_cell.length_a   1.000
_cell.length_b   1.000
_cell.length_c   1.000
_cell.angle_alpha   90.00
_cell.angle_beta   90.00
_cell.angle_gamma   90.00
#
_symmetry.space_group_name_H-M   'P 1'
#
loop_
_entity.id
_entity.type
_entity.pdbx_description
1 polymer ?
#
loop_
_entity_poly.entity_id
_entity_poly.type
_entity_poly.pdbx_seq_one_letter_code
_entity_poly.pdbx_strand_id
1 'polypeptide(L)'
;VHIDNIKEIGWIMNSDGMDFICCRDVLVENTFQRNYDDNVTIKAFNATPEYIASHTNTDGSYSDGAIWMVAGLRDFEVCNYEIRNCVFWADKAHNMLVGPEARGIAFRNIRFHDNIVLENRQNDGIYPGAMAVMIADNGTFEDIAFENIIVEDIDGGKVFCAHFTNAWAFDGLYGQWARNITLRNIAYTGTRATPSWIRGRSDAQSIDGVTIGNFTVNGTPVTDGSGPHLEINEYVRNVTFE
;
A
#
# COMPACT_ATOMS: atom_id res chain seq x y z
N VAL A 1 -15.65 -8.45 6.02
CA VAL A 1 -16.30 -7.30 5.32
C VAL A 1 -16.42 -7.63 3.86
N HIS A 2 -17.57 -7.34 3.24
CA HIS A 2 -17.74 -7.45 1.78
C HIS A 2 -18.28 -6.13 1.24
N ILE A 3 -17.55 -5.53 0.30
CA ILE A 3 -17.91 -4.27 -0.37
C ILE A 3 -18.00 -4.57 -1.87
N ASP A 4 -19.15 -4.35 -2.46
CA ASP A 4 -19.41 -4.65 -3.87
C ASP A 4 -20.12 -3.48 -4.57
N ASN A 5 -19.69 -3.20 -5.79
CA ASN A 5 -20.35 -2.28 -6.71
C ASN A 5 -20.52 -0.83 -6.19
N ILE A 6 -19.49 -0.30 -5.50
CA ILE A 6 -19.46 1.10 -5.06
C ILE A 6 -18.85 2.00 -6.14
N LYS A 7 -19.37 3.22 -6.23
CA LYS A 7 -18.80 4.32 -7.03
C LYS A 7 -18.50 5.47 -6.10
N GLU A 8 -17.24 5.83 -5.99
CA GLU A 8 -16.75 6.85 -5.07
C GLU A 8 -15.96 7.93 -5.81
N ILE A 9 -16.19 9.20 -5.43
CA ILE A 9 -15.44 10.34 -5.96
C ILE A 9 -15.16 11.31 -4.81
N GLY A 10 -13.88 11.45 -4.45
CA GLY A 10 -13.36 12.42 -3.50
C GLY A 10 -12.40 13.40 -4.20
N TRP A 11 -12.58 14.72 -4.03
CA TRP A 11 -11.77 15.72 -4.73
C TRP A 11 -11.10 16.76 -3.84
N ILE A 12 -11.21 16.62 -2.54
CA ILE A 12 -10.55 17.50 -1.58
C ILE A 12 -9.37 16.80 -0.93
N MET A 13 -8.42 17.58 -0.43
CA MET A 13 -7.26 17.06 0.29
C MET A 13 -7.70 16.10 1.42
N ASN A 14 -6.98 15.01 1.59
CA ASN A 14 -7.28 13.94 2.54
C ASN A 14 -8.64 13.27 2.30
N SER A 15 -9.10 13.21 1.07
CA SER A 15 -10.22 12.34 0.70
C SER A 15 -9.65 11.00 0.24
N ASP A 16 -9.27 10.19 1.22
CA ASP A 16 -8.97 8.78 1.01
C ASP A 16 -10.28 8.04 0.63
N GLY A 17 -10.16 6.98 -0.11
CA GLY A 17 -11.30 6.15 -0.47
C GLY A 17 -11.66 5.18 0.65
N MET A 18 -11.10 3.99 0.62
CA MET A 18 -11.37 2.95 1.61
C MET A 18 -10.16 2.74 2.52
N ASP A 19 -10.22 3.27 3.73
CA ASP A 19 -9.25 2.99 4.79
C ASP A 19 -9.69 1.79 5.62
N PHE A 20 -9.03 0.66 5.42
CA PHE A 20 -9.25 -0.53 6.24
C PHE A 20 -8.33 -0.51 7.45
N ILE A 21 -8.87 -0.08 8.58
CA ILE A 21 -8.11 0.04 9.82
C ILE A 21 -8.37 -1.19 10.67
N CYS A 22 -7.33 -1.99 10.91
CA CYS A 22 -7.41 -3.14 11.80
C CYS A 22 -8.53 -4.12 11.42
N CYS A 23 -8.72 -4.35 10.14
CA CYS A 23 -9.72 -5.27 9.61
C CYS A 23 -9.11 -6.61 9.23
N ARG A 24 -9.93 -7.62 9.12
CA ARG A 24 -9.59 -8.92 8.53
C ARG A 24 -10.77 -9.49 7.75
N ASP A 25 -10.49 -10.45 6.89
CA ASP A 25 -11.49 -11.12 6.06
C ASP A 25 -12.29 -10.11 5.23
N VAL A 26 -11.57 -9.36 4.39
CA VAL A 26 -12.11 -8.25 3.57
C VAL A 26 -12.13 -8.65 2.11
N LEU A 27 -13.27 -8.52 1.47
CA LEU A 27 -13.46 -8.59 0.03
C LEU A 27 -13.98 -7.25 -0.48
N VAL A 28 -13.25 -6.66 -1.44
CA VAL A 28 -13.70 -5.49 -2.21
C VAL A 28 -13.74 -5.88 -3.67
N GLU A 29 -14.88 -5.66 -4.32
CA GLU A 29 -14.99 -5.99 -5.74
C GLU A 29 -15.91 -5.06 -6.53
N ASN A 30 -15.66 -4.99 -7.85
CA ASN A 30 -16.52 -4.27 -8.80
C ASN A 30 -16.70 -2.79 -8.49
N THR A 31 -15.71 -2.15 -7.86
CA THR A 31 -15.81 -0.74 -7.45
C THR A 31 -15.11 0.19 -8.44
N PHE A 32 -15.57 1.42 -8.50
CA PHE A 32 -14.86 2.53 -9.12
C PHE A 32 -14.53 3.56 -8.06
N GLN A 33 -13.26 3.94 -7.97
CA GLN A 33 -12.80 4.95 -7.02
C GLN A 33 -11.95 6.00 -7.73
N ARG A 34 -12.31 7.27 -7.52
CA ARG A 34 -11.51 8.41 -7.89
C ARG A 34 -11.37 9.32 -6.67
N ASN A 35 -10.22 9.32 -6.06
CA ASN A 35 -9.97 10.09 -4.85
C ASN A 35 -8.77 11.03 -5.02
N TYR A 36 -8.78 12.12 -4.25
CA TYR A 36 -7.65 13.04 -4.23
C TYR A 36 -6.45 12.40 -3.53
N ASP A 37 -6.68 11.61 -2.49
CA ASP A 37 -5.66 10.88 -1.74
C ASP A 37 -5.68 9.37 -2.09
N ASP A 38 -5.33 8.48 -1.18
CA ASP A 38 -5.27 7.04 -1.41
C ASP A 38 -6.65 6.45 -1.76
N ASN A 39 -6.72 5.51 -2.71
CA ASN A 39 -7.98 4.85 -3.03
C ASN A 39 -8.30 3.70 -2.08
N VAL A 40 -7.39 2.76 -1.91
CA VAL A 40 -7.51 1.66 -0.94
C VAL A 40 -6.25 1.61 -0.10
N THR A 41 -6.41 1.75 1.20
CA THR A 41 -5.31 1.66 2.15
C THR A 41 -5.60 0.64 3.25
N ILE A 42 -4.64 -0.23 3.51
CA ILE A 42 -4.71 -1.22 4.59
C ILE A 42 -3.78 -0.76 5.70
N LYS A 43 -4.35 -0.36 6.81
CA LYS A 43 -3.69 0.28 7.96
C LYS A 43 -3.94 -0.49 9.26
N ALA A 44 -3.09 -0.26 10.26
CA ALA A 44 -3.30 -0.79 11.60
C ALA A 44 -2.91 0.24 12.64
N PHE A 45 -3.87 0.64 13.47
CA PHE A 45 -3.60 1.49 14.61
C PHE A 45 -3.97 0.78 15.88
N ASN A 46 -3.06 0.73 16.80
CA ASN A 46 -3.33 0.27 18.14
C ASN A 46 -3.27 1.47 19.09
N ALA A 47 -4.41 2.05 19.40
CA ALA A 47 -4.47 3.13 20.38
C ALA A 47 -4.28 2.56 21.80
N THR A 48 -3.22 2.96 22.50
CA THR A 48 -3.04 2.60 23.90
C THR A 48 -4.08 3.30 24.79
N PRO A 49 -4.43 2.76 25.97
CA PRO A 49 -5.33 3.44 26.90
C PRO A 49 -4.88 4.85 27.25
N GLU A 50 -3.58 5.06 27.38
CA GLU A 50 -2.98 6.36 27.69
C GLU A 50 -3.18 7.33 26.52
N TYR A 51 -3.03 6.86 25.28
CA TYR A 51 -3.30 7.67 24.09
C TYR A 51 -4.77 8.06 24.04
N ILE A 52 -5.69 7.10 24.22
CA ILE A 52 -7.14 7.36 24.26
C ILE A 52 -7.46 8.39 25.33
N ALA A 53 -6.94 8.20 26.56
CA ALA A 53 -7.20 9.12 27.67
C ALA A 53 -6.69 10.54 27.39
N SER A 54 -5.52 10.69 26.75
CA SER A 54 -4.94 12.00 26.43
C SER A 54 -5.69 12.75 25.32
N HIS A 55 -6.49 12.04 24.51
CA HIS A 55 -7.27 12.59 23.41
C HIS A 55 -8.78 12.57 23.64
N THR A 56 -9.21 12.21 24.85
CA THR A 56 -10.62 12.31 25.26
C THR A 56 -10.87 13.63 25.97
N ASN A 57 -11.80 14.40 25.47
CA ASN A 57 -12.23 15.66 26.09
C ASN A 57 -13.04 15.42 27.37
N THR A 58 -13.22 16.46 28.17
CA THR A 58 -13.96 16.38 29.44
C THR A 58 -15.44 16.02 29.30
N ASP A 59 -15.99 16.21 28.10
CA ASP A 59 -17.37 15.82 27.76
C ASP A 59 -17.48 14.39 27.17
N GLY A 60 -16.35 13.66 27.12
CA GLY A 60 -16.28 12.31 26.56
C GLY A 60 -16.15 12.24 25.05
N SER A 61 -16.13 13.38 24.34
CA SER A 61 -15.78 13.41 22.91
C SER A 61 -14.28 13.26 22.71
N TYR A 62 -13.88 12.95 21.47
CA TYR A 62 -12.47 12.83 21.12
C TYR A 62 -11.96 14.11 20.44
N SER A 63 -10.72 14.48 20.72
CA SER A 63 -10.05 15.55 19.98
C SER A 63 -9.87 15.16 18.50
N ASP A 64 -9.83 16.16 17.64
CA ASP A 64 -9.62 15.97 16.20
C ASP A 64 -8.39 15.09 15.93
N GLY A 65 -8.55 14.12 15.04
CA GLY A 65 -7.53 13.15 14.69
C GLY A 65 -7.42 11.93 15.62
N ALA A 66 -8.11 11.92 16.77
CA ALA A 66 -8.11 10.75 17.66
C ALA A 66 -9.25 9.75 17.37
N ILE A 67 -10.30 10.20 16.70
CA ILE A 67 -11.52 9.40 16.52
C ILE A 67 -11.28 8.10 15.73
N TRP A 68 -10.45 8.15 14.73
CA TRP A 68 -10.09 6.99 13.92
C TRP A 68 -9.06 6.08 14.61
N MET A 69 -8.27 6.59 15.54
CA MET A 69 -7.33 5.81 16.34
C MET A 69 -8.01 5.01 17.45
N VAL A 70 -9.16 5.49 17.93
CA VAL A 70 -9.98 4.79 18.92
C VAL A 70 -10.62 3.53 18.35
N ALA A 71 -10.79 3.49 17.03
CA ALA A 71 -11.23 2.28 16.33
C ALA A 71 -10.17 1.16 16.36
N GLY A 72 -8.91 1.48 16.68
CA GLY A 72 -7.84 0.50 16.87
C GLY A 72 -8.10 -0.38 18.08
N LEU A 73 -8.65 -1.56 17.86
CA LEU A 73 -8.87 -2.55 18.89
C LEU A 73 -7.56 -3.27 19.22
N ARG A 74 -7.47 -3.90 20.37
CA ARG A 74 -6.32 -4.69 20.76
C ARG A 74 -6.44 -6.11 20.22
N ASP A 75 -5.31 -6.75 19.98
CA ASP A 75 -5.20 -8.18 19.68
C ASP A 75 -5.91 -8.63 18.39
N PHE A 76 -5.66 -7.95 17.25
CA PHE A 76 -6.11 -8.49 15.99
C PHE A 76 -5.02 -8.46 14.91
N GLU A 77 -5.34 -9.24 13.92
CA GLU A 77 -4.52 -9.42 12.73
C GLU A 77 -5.10 -8.62 11.58
N VAL A 78 -4.25 -8.01 10.80
CA VAL A 78 -4.59 -7.46 9.51
C VAL A 78 -4.30 -8.54 8.48
N CYS A 79 -5.31 -9.29 8.07
CA CYS A 79 -5.11 -10.41 7.17
C CYS A 79 -6.33 -10.78 6.32
N ASN A 80 -6.09 -11.57 5.27
CA ASN A 80 -7.11 -12.11 4.38
C ASN A 80 -7.87 -10.99 3.64
N TYR A 81 -7.14 -10.23 2.83
CA TYR A 81 -7.72 -9.22 1.95
C TYR A 81 -7.72 -9.69 0.51
N GLU A 82 -8.83 -9.51 -0.17
CA GLU A 82 -8.97 -9.68 -1.60
C GLU A 82 -9.63 -8.44 -2.19
N ILE A 83 -8.91 -7.70 -3.04
CA ILE A 83 -9.39 -6.50 -3.72
C ILE A 83 -9.29 -6.76 -5.22
N ARG A 84 -10.44 -6.87 -5.90
CA ARG A 84 -10.49 -7.34 -7.28
C ARG A 84 -11.54 -6.65 -8.16
N ASN A 85 -11.32 -6.73 -9.48
CA ASN A 85 -12.25 -6.20 -10.47
C ASN A 85 -12.59 -4.72 -10.22
N CYS A 86 -11.64 -3.95 -9.71
CA CYS A 86 -11.81 -2.56 -9.37
C CYS A 86 -11.13 -1.65 -10.38
N VAL A 87 -11.64 -0.43 -10.50
CA VAL A 87 -11.07 0.62 -11.35
C VAL A 87 -10.71 1.81 -10.46
N PHE A 88 -9.46 2.24 -10.53
CA PHE A 88 -8.89 3.26 -9.67
C PHE A 88 -8.36 4.47 -10.42
N TRP A 89 -8.50 5.63 -9.80
CA TRP A 89 -7.92 6.89 -10.21
C TRP A 89 -7.51 7.68 -8.96
N ALA A 90 -6.23 7.90 -8.73
CA ALA A 90 -5.75 8.73 -7.63
C ALA A 90 -5.25 10.08 -8.17
N ASP A 91 -5.85 11.19 -7.69
CA ASP A 91 -5.44 12.52 -8.12
C ASP A 91 -4.14 12.99 -7.43
N LYS A 92 -3.64 12.27 -6.40
CA LYS A 92 -2.38 12.61 -5.72
C LYS A 92 -1.60 11.42 -5.14
N ALA A 93 -2.18 10.49 -4.46
CA ALA A 93 -1.46 9.48 -3.68
C ALA A 93 -1.49 8.08 -4.32
N HIS A 94 -1.72 7.02 -3.56
CA HIS A 94 -1.67 5.66 -4.09
C HIS A 94 -3.04 5.15 -4.53
N ASN A 95 -3.05 4.20 -5.45
CA ASN A 95 -4.28 3.46 -5.76
C ASN A 95 -4.47 2.25 -4.84
N MET A 96 -3.38 1.58 -4.50
CA MET A 96 -3.38 0.39 -3.64
C MET A 96 -2.20 0.48 -2.68
N LEU A 97 -2.47 0.66 -1.40
CA LEU A 97 -1.46 0.88 -0.36
C LEU A 97 -1.59 -0.12 0.79
N VAL A 98 -0.47 -0.70 1.21
CA VAL A 98 -0.34 -1.49 2.44
C VAL A 98 0.65 -0.78 3.37
N GLY A 99 0.21 -0.42 4.56
CA GLY A 99 0.92 0.46 5.48
C GLY A 99 0.64 1.94 5.20
N PRO A 100 1.49 2.90 5.64
CA PRO A 100 2.62 2.74 6.55
C PRO A 100 2.23 2.66 8.04
N GLU A 101 1.03 3.10 8.39
CA GLU A 101 0.56 3.06 9.77
C GLU A 101 0.31 1.61 10.18
N ALA A 102 1.26 1.03 10.90
CA ALA A 102 1.26 -0.40 11.23
C ALA A 102 1.30 -0.69 12.73
N ARG A 103 1.96 0.15 13.51
CA ARG A 103 2.07 0.13 14.97
C ARG A 103 2.34 -1.25 15.57
N GLY A 104 3.35 -1.94 15.02
CA GLY A 104 3.78 -3.26 15.48
C GLY A 104 2.89 -4.43 15.06
N ILE A 105 1.86 -4.18 14.24
CA ILE A 105 0.92 -5.21 13.79
C ILE A 105 1.49 -5.99 12.59
N ALA A 106 1.07 -7.24 12.45
CA ALA A 106 1.39 -8.09 11.31
C ALA A 106 0.33 -7.95 10.21
N PHE A 107 0.78 -7.69 8.98
CA PHE A 107 -0.02 -7.65 7.76
C PHE A 107 0.25 -8.92 6.97
N ARG A 108 -0.80 -9.72 6.69
CA ARG A 108 -0.62 -11.02 6.04
C ARG A 108 -1.73 -11.37 5.05
N ASN A 109 -1.38 -12.10 4.00
CA ASN A 109 -2.31 -12.62 3.02
C ASN A 109 -3.20 -11.51 2.43
N ILE A 110 -2.56 -10.58 1.71
CA ILE A 110 -3.20 -9.42 1.08
C ILE A 110 -3.04 -9.55 -0.42
N ARG A 111 -4.13 -9.55 -1.15
CA ARG A 111 -4.12 -9.74 -2.59
C ARG A 111 -4.93 -8.67 -3.31
N PHE A 112 -4.28 -7.96 -4.22
CA PHE A 112 -4.90 -7.07 -5.19
C PHE A 112 -4.81 -7.73 -6.56
N HIS A 113 -5.94 -7.98 -7.23
CA HIS A 113 -5.86 -8.62 -8.54
C HIS A 113 -7.02 -8.27 -9.48
N ASP A 114 -6.76 -8.43 -10.77
CA ASP A 114 -7.73 -8.12 -11.82
C ASP A 114 -8.25 -6.68 -11.75
N ASN A 115 -7.35 -5.73 -11.46
CA ASN A 115 -7.68 -4.32 -11.28
C ASN A 115 -7.13 -3.46 -12.42
N ILE A 116 -7.72 -2.29 -12.62
CA ILE A 116 -7.26 -1.28 -13.58
C ILE A 116 -6.99 0.02 -12.84
N VAL A 117 -5.81 0.59 -13.04
CA VAL A 117 -5.47 1.96 -12.65
C VAL A 117 -5.51 2.82 -13.88
N LEU A 118 -6.49 3.72 -13.98
CA LEU A 118 -6.63 4.64 -15.12
C LEU A 118 -5.63 5.78 -15.03
N GLU A 119 -5.44 6.32 -13.85
CA GLU A 119 -4.54 7.45 -13.60
C GLU A 119 -3.97 7.35 -12.18
N ASN A 120 -2.71 7.75 -12.04
CA ASN A 120 -2.09 7.99 -10.75
C ASN A 120 -1.20 9.22 -10.82
N ARG A 121 -1.55 10.25 -10.08
CA ARG A 121 -0.74 11.46 -9.97
C ARG A 121 0.01 11.43 -8.64
N GLN A 122 1.31 11.49 -8.71
CA GLN A 122 2.17 11.34 -7.54
C GLN A 122 3.09 12.52 -7.36
N ASN A 123 3.50 12.70 -6.12
CA ASN A 123 4.74 13.38 -5.80
C ASN A 123 5.77 12.31 -5.47
N ASP A 124 6.69 12.05 -6.39
CA ASP A 124 7.66 10.95 -6.36
C ASP A 124 8.51 10.87 -5.07
N GLY A 125 8.59 11.94 -4.31
CA GLY A 125 9.31 11.97 -3.03
C GLY A 125 8.48 11.61 -1.81
N ILE A 126 7.15 11.68 -1.90
CA ILE A 126 6.24 11.52 -0.75
C ILE A 126 5.31 10.32 -0.93
N TYR A 127 4.75 10.16 -2.12
CA TYR A 127 3.79 9.09 -2.46
C TYR A 127 4.31 8.29 -3.65
N PRO A 128 5.36 7.46 -3.46
CA PRO A 128 5.97 6.75 -4.58
C PRO A 128 5.23 5.45 -4.86
N GLY A 129 4.52 5.35 -5.93
CA GLY A 129 3.92 4.10 -6.39
C GLY A 129 2.40 4.12 -6.48
N ALA A 130 1.86 3.77 -7.64
CA ALA A 130 0.43 3.49 -7.79
C ALA A 130 0.02 2.30 -6.92
N MET A 131 0.91 1.32 -6.81
CA MET A 131 0.85 0.19 -5.89
C MET A 131 2.01 0.31 -4.90
N ALA A 132 1.76 0.24 -3.60
CA ALA A 132 2.79 0.47 -2.60
C ALA A 132 2.70 -0.47 -1.39
N VAL A 133 3.88 -0.89 -0.90
CA VAL A 133 4.05 -1.53 0.41
C VAL A 133 5.02 -0.67 1.21
N MET A 134 4.50 0.10 2.14
CA MET A 134 5.27 0.99 2.99
C MET A 134 5.53 0.34 4.34
N ILE A 135 6.75 -0.19 4.51
CA ILE A 135 7.14 -1.00 5.66
C ILE A 135 7.58 -0.08 6.79
N ALA A 136 6.67 0.21 7.70
CA ALA A 136 6.86 1.24 8.72
C ALA A 136 6.32 0.79 10.09
N ASP A 137 6.51 1.67 11.07
CA ASP A 137 5.86 1.67 12.37
C ASP A 137 5.98 0.35 13.13
N ASN A 138 7.15 -0.27 13.05
CA ASN A 138 7.49 -1.54 13.68
C ASN A 138 6.61 -2.73 13.21
N GLY A 139 5.86 -2.57 12.10
CA GLY A 139 5.03 -3.61 11.51
C GLY A 139 5.83 -4.68 10.78
N THR A 140 5.19 -5.82 10.54
CA THR A 140 5.69 -6.91 9.73
C THR A 140 4.73 -7.18 8.56
N PHE A 141 5.28 -7.51 7.39
CA PHE A 141 4.50 -7.59 6.14
C PHE A 141 4.83 -8.90 5.43
N GLU A 142 3.81 -9.74 5.19
CA GLU A 142 4.02 -11.06 4.61
C GLU A 142 2.89 -11.46 3.64
N ASP A 143 3.25 -12.18 2.57
CA ASP A 143 2.30 -12.70 1.58
C ASP A 143 1.43 -11.60 0.96
N ILE A 144 2.07 -10.61 0.33
CA ILE A 144 1.40 -9.50 -0.34
C ILE A 144 1.55 -9.66 -1.85
N ALA A 145 0.44 -9.71 -2.56
CA ALA A 145 0.41 -9.95 -4.00
C ALA A 145 -0.36 -8.87 -4.77
N PHE A 146 0.23 -8.45 -5.89
CA PHE A 146 -0.40 -7.64 -6.93
C PHE A 146 -0.36 -8.43 -8.23
N GLU A 147 -1.54 -8.78 -8.77
CA GLU A 147 -1.63 -9.71 -9.89
C GLU A 147 -2.66 -9.25 -10.94
N ASN A 148 -2.37 -9.45 -12.22
CA ASN A 148 -3.28 -9.11 -13.32
C ASN A 148 -3.74 -7.64 -13.26
N ILE A 149 -2.81 -6.70 -13.16
CA ILE A 149 -3.11 -5.28 -13.02
C ILE A 149 -2.63 -4.50 -14.24
N ILE A 150 -3.52 -3.70 -14.80
CA ILE A 150 -3.19 -2.75 -15.86
C ILE A 150 -3.09 -1.36 -15.25
N VAL A 151 -1.99 -0.67 -15.50
CA VAL A 151 -1.77 0.72 -15.12
C VAL A 151 -1.66 1.53 -16.41
N GLU A 152 -2.65 2.39 -16.68
CA GLU A 152 -2.72 3.12 -17.95
C GLU A 152 -1.82 4.34 -17.93
N ASP A 153 -1.92 5.20 -16.93
CA ASP A 153 -1.07 6.38 -16.84
C ASP A 153 -0.62 6.71 -15.41
N ILE A 154 0.57 7.31 -15.33
CA ILE A 154 1.18 7.82 -14.09
C ILE A 154 1.79 9.19 -14.39
N ASP A 155 1.48 10.18 -13.57
CA ASP A 155 2.07 11.51 -13.63
C ASP A 155 3.06 11.73 -12.49
N GLY A 156 4.34 11.49 -12.78
CA GLY A 156 5.44 11.80 -11.88
C GLY A 156 5.66 10.80 -10.73
N GLY A 157 5.47 9.51 -10.96
CA GLY A 157 5.67 8.50 -9.93
C GLY A 157 6.04 7.13 -10.48
N LYS A 158 5.79 6.10 -9.70
CA LYS A 158 6.18 4.72 -9.98
C LYS A 158 4.98 3.81 -10.16
N VAL A 159 5.15 2.75 -10.93
CA VAL A 159 4.13 1.68 -11.02
C VAL A 159 4.01 0.97 -9.67
N PHE A 160 5.15 0.62 -9.09
CA PHE A 160 5.22 -0.09 -7.82
C PHE A 160 6.36 0.42 -6.94
N CYS A 161 6.13 0.41 -5.62
CA CYS A 161 7.22 0.51 -4.66
C CYS A 161 6.99 -0.39 -3.43
N ALA A 162 8.08 -0.97 -2.94
CA ALA A 162 8.14 -1.57 -1.62
C ALA A 162 9.38 -1.07 -0.90
N HIS A 163 9.22 -0.43 0.26
CA HIS A 163 10.36 0.15 0.97
C HIS A 163 10.09 0.37 2.44
N PHE A 164 11.18 0.42 3.20
CA PHE A 164 11.14 0.84 4.58
C PHE A 164 11.06 2.35 4.68
N THR A 165 10.13 2.83 5.48
CA THR A 165 9.92 4.26 5.76
C THR A 165 9.55 4.50 7.21
N ASN A 166 9.71 5.72 7.66
CA ASN A 166 9.13 6.23 8.91
C ASN A 166 8.27 7.48 8.64
N ALA A 167 8.09 7.83 7.38
CA ALA A 167 7.10 8.82 6.98
C ALA A 167 5.69 8.25 7.20
N TRP A 168 4.83 9.06 7.75
CA TRP A 168 3.44 8.69 8.10
C TRP A 168 3.32 7.56 9.13
N ALA A 169 4.43 7.10 9.70
CA ALA A 169 4.44 6.17 10.79
C ALA A 169 3.97 6.85 12.09
N PHE A 170 3.12 6.18 12.83
CA PHE A 170 2.57 6.71 14.10
C PHE A 170 3.64 7.02 15.12
N ASP A 171 4.50 6.04 15.36
CA ASP A 171 5.57 6.13 16.34
C ASP A 171 6.89 6.63 15.71
N GLY A 172 6.87 7.03 14.42
CA GLY A 172 8.05 7.49 13.68
C GLY A 172 9.09 6.39 13.46
N LEU A 173 8.70 5.13 13.56
CA LEU A 173 9.58 3.97 13.45
C LEU A 173 9.53 3.36 12.05
N TYR A 174 10.64 2.75 11.64
CA TYR A 174 10.67 1.86 10.48
C TYR A 174 10.00 0.52 10.83
N GLY A 175 9.53 -0.21 9.81
CA GLY A 175 9.04 -1.58 9.98
C GLY A 175 10.13 -2.58 10.36
N GLN A 176 9.74 -3.78 10.71
CA GLN A 176 10.68 -4.83 11.11
C GLN A 176 11.23 -5.60 9.91
N TRP A 177 10.37 -6.16 9.08
CA TRP A 177 10.73 -6.93 7.89
C TRP A 177 9.52 -7.06 6.95
N ALA A 178 9.80 -7.44 5.69
CA ALA A 178 8.77 -7.88 4.76
C ALA A 178 9.19 -9.20 4.09
N ARG A 179 8.21 -10.04 3.71
CA ARG A 179 8.43 -11.33 3.06
C ARG A 179 7.38 -11.64 2.01
N ASN A 180 7.78 -12.42 0.99
CA ASN A 180 6.88 -12.96 -0.02
C ASN A 180 6.02 -11.89 -0.71
N ILE A 181 6.68 -10.92 -1.37
CA ILE A 181 6.00 -9.91 -2.19
C ILE A 181 5.94 -10.43 -3.63
N THR A 182 4.75 -10.47 -4.20
CA THR A 182 4.53 -10.95 -5.58
C THR A 182 3.99 -9.84 -6.48
N LEU A 183 4.63 -9.67 -7.64
CA LEU A 183 4.16 -8.88 -8.77
C LEU A 183 4.00 -9.81 -9.96
N ARG A 184 2.78 -10.08 -10.42
CA ARG A 184 2.55 -10.98 -11.55
C ARG A 184 1.55 -10.42 -12.54
N ASN A 185 1.88 -10.48 -13.84
CA ASN A 185 1.05 -9.94 -14.91
C ASN A 185 0.70 -8.45 -14.70
N ILE A 186 1.72 -7.63 -14.50
CA ILE A 186 1.58 -6.18 -14.36
C ILE A 186 1.92 -5.53 -15.69
N ALA A 187 1.03 -4.72 -16.23
CA ALA A 187 1.26 -4.00 -17.47
C ALA A 187 1.08 -2.49 -17.27
N TYR A 188 2.16 -1.74 -17.44
CA TYR A 188 2.09 -0.29 -17.54
C TYR A 188 2.14 0.14 -18.99
N THR A 189 1.15 0.91 -19.44
CA THR A 189 1.01 1.34 -20.83
C THR A 189 1.33 2.81 -21.09
N GLY A 190 1.51 3.60 -20.02
CA GLY A 190 1.90 5.01 -20.10
C GLY A 190 3.40 5.22 -20.31
N THR A 191 3.84 6.47 -20.37
CA THR A 191 5.23 6.85 -20.71
C THR A 191 5.92 7.68 -19.63
N ARG A 192 5.22 8.05 -18.56
CA ARG A 192 5.69 9.05 -17.58
C ARG A 192 6.17 8.47 -16.25
N ALA A 193 6.04 7.16 -16.06
CA ALA A 193 6.51 6.53 -14.82
C ALA A 193 8.04 6.57 -14.70
N THR A 194 8.50 6.87 -13.50
CA THR A 194 9.90 6.68 -13.08
C THR A 194 10.14 5.22 -12.69
N PRO A 195 11.38 4.74 -12.59
CA PRO A 195 11.67 3.36 -12.23
C PRO A 195 10.98 2.95 -10.91
N SER A 196 10.29 1.83 -10.92
CA SER A 196 9.79 1.18 -9.71
C SER A 196 10.94 0.82 -8.79
N TRP A 197 10.71 0.67 -7.50
CA TRP A 197 11.76 0.23 -6.60
C TRP A 197 11.30 -0.78 -5.55
N ILE A 198 12.22 -1.66 -5.17
CA ILE A 198 12.08 -2.56 -4.02
C ILE A 198 13.35 -2.38 -3.18
N ARG A 199 13.21 -1.83 -1.97
CA ARG A 199 14.35 -1.39 -1.17
C ARG A 199 14.23 -1.83 0.28
N GLY A 200 15.04 -2.80 0.68
CA GLY A 200 15.33 -3.05 2.09
C GLY A 200 16.16 -1.89 2.68
N ARG A 201 16.31 -1.85 3.98
CA ARG A 201 17.01 -0.78 4.70
C ARG A 201 18.34 -1.24 5.31
N SER A 202 18.41 -2.47 5.76
CA SER A 202 19.58 -3.09 6.38
C SER A 202 19.42 -4.60 6.39
N ASP A 203 20.42 -5.34 6.83
CA ASP A 203 20.34 -6.79 6.99
C ASP A 203 19.21 -7.24 7.94
N ALA A 204 18.95 -6.49 8.99
CA ALA A 204 17.88 -6.76 9.93
C ALA A 204 16.51 -6.27 9.43
N GLN A 205 16.49 -5.24 8.60
CA GLN A 205 15.29 -4.65 8.00
C GLN A 205 15.31 -4.92 6.49
N SER A 206 15.13 -6.16 6.13
CA SER A 206 15.22 -6.67 4.76
C SER A 206 13.85 -7.05 4.19
N ILE A 207 13.79 -7.14 2.87
CA ILE A 207 12.69 -7.75 2.13
C ILE A 207 13.19 -9.10 1.62
N ASP A 208 12.50 -10.19 1.97
CA ASP A 208 12.92 -11.55 1.64
C ASP A 208 11.84 -12.30 0.85
N GLY A 209 12.22 -12.85 -0.30
CA GLY A 209 11.26 -13.51 -1.19
C GLY A 209 10.44 -12.52 -2.02
N VAL A 210 10.95 -12.16 -3.19
CA VAL A 210 10.24 -11.32 -4.15
C VAL A 210 10.08 -12.08 -5.46
N THR A 211 8.84 -12.23 -5.92
CA THR A 211 8.55 -12.84 -7.22
C THR A 211 8.03 -11.79 -8.20
N ILE A 212 8.68 -11.69 -9.36
CA ILE A 212 8.30 -10.78 -10.44
C ILE A 212 8.07 -11.61 -11.70
N GLY A 213 6.81 -11.77 -12.07
CA GLY A 213 6.41 -12.54 -13.25
C GLY A 213 5.63 -11.69 -14.25
N ASN A 214 6.09 -11.66 -15.52
CA ASN A 214 5.42 -10.91 -16.58
C ASN A 214 5.06 -9.47 -16.20
N PHE A 215 6.03 -8.72 -15.68
CA PHE A 215 5.90 -7.28 -15.50
C PHE A 215 6.42 -6.57 -16.75
N THR A 216 5.59 -5.72 -17.36
CA THR A 216 5.95 -4.98 -18.58
C THR A 216 5.74 -3.48 -18.43
N VAL A 217 6.63 -2.72 -19.04
CA VAL A 217 6.53 -1.26 -19.21
C VAL A 217 6.52 -0.95 -20.69
N ASN A 218 5.40 -0.45 -21.21
CA ASN A 218 5.20 -0.23 -22.66
C ASN A 218 5.54 -1.46 -23.51
N GLY A 219 5.12 -2.63 -23.07
CA GLY A 219 5.41 -3.89 -23.74
C GLY A 219 6.85 -4.39 -23.58
N THR A 220 7.73 -3.64 -22.90
CA THR A 220 9.09 -4.07 -22.60
C THR A 220 9.09 -4.86 -21.29
N PRO A 221 9.50 -6.14 -21.28
CA PRO A 221 9.57 -6.93 -20.06
C PRO A 221 10.61 -6.38 -19.07
N VAL A 222 10.25 -6.42 -17.79
CA VAL A 222 11.18 -6.16 -16.67
C VAL A 222 11.77 -7.50 -16.26
N THR A 223 13.04 -7.71 -16.55
CA THR A 223 13.72 -9.02 -16.40
C THR A 223 14.79 -9.02 -15.33
N ASP A 224 15.10 -7.89 -14.75
CA ASP A 224 16.09 -7.75 -13.69
C ASP A 224 15.82 -6.54 -12.79
N GLY A 225 16.48 -6.48 -11.65
CA GLY A 225 16.34 -5.42 -10.66
C GLY A 225 17.35 -4.28 -10.78
N SER A 226 18.04 -4.16 -11.91
CA SER A 226 19.03 -3.11 -12.20
C SER A 226 18.70 -2.33 -13.48
N GLY A 227 17.58 -2.65 -14.11
CA GLY A 227 17.15 -2.08 -15.36
C GLY A 227 16.50 -0.70 -15.23
N PRO A 228 16.12 -0.10 -16.37
CA PRO A 228 15.57 1.26 -16.39
C PRO A 228 14.16 1.37 -15.79
N HIS A 229 13.51 0.26 -15.49
CA HIS A 229 12.12 0.23 -15.01
C HIS A 229 11.95 -0.29 -13.58
N LEU A 230 12.98 -0.92 -13.03
CA LEU A 230 12.96 -1.47 -11.68
C LEU A 230 14.36 -1.40 -11.06
N GLU A 231 14.42 -0.93 -9.82
CA GLU A 231 15.62 -0.90 -8.98
C GLU A 231 15.40 -1.76 -7.75
N ILE A 232 16.30 -2.70 -7.50
CA ILE A 232 16.32 -3.55 -6.31
C ILE A 232 17.67 -3.36 -5.61
N ASN A 233 17.67 -3.06 -4.31
CA ASN A 233 18.90 -2.86 -3.56
C ASN A 233 19.39 -4.15 -2.87
N GLU A 234 20.58 -4.08 -2.29
CA GLU A 234 21.31 -5.19 -1.67
C GLU A 234 20.64 -5.81 -0.44
N TYR A 235 19.66 -5.14 0.16
CA TYR A 235 18.89 -5.63 1.32
C TYR A 235 17.60 -6.36 0.93
N VAL A 236 17.42 -6.64 -0.36
CA VAL A 236 16.37 -7.49 -0.89
C VAL A 236 16.94 -8.85 -1.26
N ARG A 237 16.38 -9.92 -0.75
CA ARG A 237 16.89 -11.28 -0.89
C ARG A 237 15.92 -12.18 -1.59
N ASN A 238 16.44 -13.28 -2.18
CA ASN A 238 15.61 -14.32 -2.82
C ASN A 238 14.63 -13.74 -3.86
N VAL A 239 15.18 -12.97 -4.82
CA VAL A 239 14.40 -12.39 -5.92
C VAL A 239 14.34 -13.37 -7.08
N THR A 240 13.14 -13.62 -7.58
CA THR A 240 12.89 -14.47 -8.74
C THR A 240 12.19 -13.69 -9.85
N PHE A 241 12.70 -13.79 -11.06
CA PHE A 241 12.05 -13.29 -12.29
C PHE A 241 11.53 -14.51 -13.08
N GLU A 242 10.22 -14.50 -13.45
CA GLU A 242 9.51 -15.58 -14.15
C GLU A 242 9.05 -15.16 -15.54
#